data_cca216cd448990ae78aa2344cc9131ea
#
_entry.id   cca216cd448990ae78aa2344cc9131ea
#
_cell.length_a   1.000
_cell.length_b   1.000
_cell.length_c   1.000
_cell.angle_alpha   90.00
_cell.angle_beta   90.00
_cell.angle_gamma   90.00
#
_symmetry.space_group_name_H-M   'P 1'
#
loop_
_entity.id
_entity.type
_entity.pdbx_description
1 polymer ?
#
loop_
_entity_poly.entity_id
_entity_poly.type
_entity_poly.pdbx_seq_one_letter_code
_entity_poly.pdbx_strand_id
1 'polypeptide(L)'
;FKITNFANTLLNSLNTMEAWPEKVKAMQKNWIGKSVGCEIDFEIDSENKNIVTDKIKIFTTRPDTIFGATFCALSPFHPLVDELIAIDHSLSKKIKDLRGQKISEESIAKNEKVGLKTHVSIKHPFIKNKLLPVYIANFILMDYGSGAIYGCPAHDQRDLDFANKYNLEVIQVIDPDDTSVFDGINAYVGGGKLINSEFLDGLTIDEAKTEVIKKIENAGLGKKTTNYRLRDWGVSRQRYWGCPIPIMYREDGKVIEVPESEL
;
A
#
# COMPACT_ATOMS: atom_id res chain seq x y z
N PHE A 1 -23.62 -0.50 -5.23
CA PHE A 1 -23.66 0.96 -5.36
C PHE A 1 -22.25 1.51 -5.44
N LYS A 2 -21.92 2.24 -6.50
CA LYS A 2 -20.62 2.91 -6.67
C LYS A 2 -20.50 4.15 -5.78
N ILE A 3 -20.58 3.93 -4.46
CA ILE A 3 -20.51 5.01 -3.47
C ILE A 3 -19.14 5.69 -3.47
N THR A 4 -18.10 5.01 -3.92
CA THR A 4 -16.75 5.57 -4.04
C THR A 4 -16.69 6.78 -4.97
N ASN A 5 -17.54 6.84 -6.00
CA ASN A 5 -17.64 8.01 -6.89
C ASN A 5 -18.06 9.28 -6.14
N PHE A 6 -18.68 9.15 -4.98
CA PHE A 6 -19.15 10.25 -4.15
C PHE A 6 -18.25 10.53 -2.95
N ALA A 7 -17.14 9.83 -2.78
CA ALA A 7 -16.28 9.90 -1.60
C ALA A 7 -15.87 11.34 -1.26
N ASN A 8 -15.44 12.14 -2.24
CA ASN A 8 -15.07 13.54 -2.00
C ASN A 8 -16.29 14.42 -1.67
N THR A 9 -17.43 14.21 -2.34
CA THR A 9 -18.67 14.92 -2.07
C THR A 9 -19.16 14.65 -0.65
N LEU A 10 -19.18 13.37 -0.25
CA LEU A 10 -19.56 12.95 1.10
C LEU A 10 -18.65 13.58 2.15
N LEU A 11 -17.35 13.58 1.92
CA LEU A 11 -16.37 14.18 2.83
C LEU A 11 -16.59 15.68 2.99
N ASN A 12 -16.83 16.40 1.89
CA ASN A 12 -17.09 17.84 1.92
C ASN A 12 -18.41 18.17 2.60
N SER A 13 -19.45 17.36 2.40
CA SER A 13 -20.78 17.55 3.02
C SER A 13 -20.73 17.47 4.54
N LEU A 14 -19.75 16.77 5.14
CA LEU A 14 -19.60 16.75 6.61
C LEU A 14 -19.39 18.15 7.20
N ASN A 15 -18.82 19.08 6.44
CA ASN A 15 -18.58 20.44 6.89
C ASN A 15 -19.87 21.27 7.01
N THR A 16 -20.93 20.89 6.28
CA THR A 16 -22.24 21.59 6.26
C THR A 16 -23.26 20.95 7.19
N MET A 17 -22.92 19.84 7.85
CA MET A 17 -23.82 19.14 8.77
C MET A 17 -23.70 19.71 10.18
N GLU A 18 -24.18 20.94 10.40
CA GLU A 18 -24.04 21.65 11.69
C GLU A 18 -24.67 20.90 12.88
N ALA A 19 -25.79 20.20 12.65
CA ALA A 19 -26.50 19.46 13.69
C ALA A 19 -25.83 18.14 14.08
N TRP A 20 -24.77 17.71 13.36
CA TRP A 20 -24.08 16.45 13.66
C TRP A 20 -23.00 16.66 14.73
N PRO A 21 -22.95 15.79 15.76
CA PRO A 21 -21.88 15.81 16.73
C PRO A 21 -20.50 15.64 16.07
N GLU A 22 -19.50 16.38 16.54
CA GLU A 22 -18.13 16.33 15.98
C GLU A 22 -17.54 14.92 16.00
N LYS A 23 -17.85 14.11 17.04
CA LYS A 23 -17.43 12.72 17.12
C LYS A 23 -17.97 11.89 15.94
N VAL A 24 -19.22 12.11 15.54
CA VAL A 24 -19.85 11.41 14.40
C VAL A 24 -19.20 11.85 13.09
N LYS A 25 -18.97 13.16 12.91
CA LYS A 25 -18.25 13.67 11.74
C LYS A 25 -16.86 13.07 11.63
N ALA A 26 -16.11 12.99 12.73
CA ALA A 26 -14.80 12.37 12.76
C ALA A 26 -14.84 10.87 12.39
N MET A 27 -15.84 10.13 12.90
CA MET A 27 -16.03 8.72 12.53
C MET A 27 -16.31 8.57 11.03
N GLN A 28 -17.18 9.41 10.45
CA GLN A 28 -17.48 9.38 9.01
C GLN A 28 -16.27 9.77 8.16
N LYS A 29 -15.52 10.80 8.57
CA LYS A 29 -14.28 11.21 7.91
C LYS A 29 -13.26 10.06 7.88
N ASN A 30 -13.09 9.37 9.00
CA ASN A 30 -12.19 8.23 9.11
C ASN A 30 -12.68 7.02 8.30
N TRP A 31 -14.00 6.81 8.23
CA TRP A 31 -14.61 5.76 7.41
C TRP A 31 -14.40 6.01 5.91
N ILE A 32 -14.60 7.24 5.44
CA ILE A 32 -14.33 7.63 4.05
C ILE A 32 -12.82 7.50 3.77
N GLY A 33 -11.98 7.89 4.73
CA GLY A 33 -10.54 7.60 4.75
C GLY A 33 -9.80 8.15 3.55
N LYS A 34 -9.86 9.48 3.31
CA LYS A 34 -9.10 10.13 2.25
C LYS A 34 -7.60 10.09 2.56
N SER A 35 -6.83 9.55 1.66
CA SER A 35 -5.35 9.53 1.69
C SER A 35 -4.80 10.24 0.46
N VAL A 36 -4.00 11.26 0.67
CA VAL A 36 -3.28 11.96 -0.41
C VAL A 36 -1.83 11.48 -0.38
N GLY A 37 -1.33 11.03 -1.51
CA GLY A 37 0.00 10.48 -1.64
C GLY A 37 0.51 10.56 -3.08
N CYS A 38 1.41 9.64 -3.39
CA CYS A 38 2.00 9.50 -4.72
C CYS A 38 2.01 8.03 -5.13
N GLU A 39 1.63 7.76 -6.37
CA GLU A 39 1.94 6.51 -7.05
C GLU A 39 3.29 6.64 -7.73
N ILE A 40 4.15 5.65 -7.53
CA ILE A 40 5.50 5.62 -8.08
C ILE A 40 5.74 4.28 -8.75
N ASP A 41 6.23 4.28 -9.97
CA ASP A 41 6.58 3.11 -10.74
C ASP A 41 8.07 2.78 -10.52
N PHE A 42 8.35 1.62 -9.94
CA PHE A 42 9.70 1.11 -9.74
C PHE A 42 10.01 0.07 -10.80
N GLU A 43 11.06 0.26 -11.58
CA GLU A 43 11.49 -0.71 -12.57
C GLU A 43 12.01 -2.00 -11.91
N ILE A 44 11.60 -3.13 -12.43
CA ILE A 44 12.10 -4.44 -11.99
C ILE A 44 13.48 -4.67 -12.61
N ASP A 45 14.43 -5.05 -11.76
CA ASP A 45 15.72 -5.56 -12.15
C ASP A 45 15.71 -7.08 -11.99
N SER A 46 15.53 -7.77 -13.09
CA SER A 46 15.52 -9.23 -13.12
C SER A 46 16.25 -9.74 -14.37
N GLU A 47 17.14 -10.70 -14.16
CA GLU A 47 17.78 -11.43 -15.26
C GLU A 47 16.80 -12.45 -15.90
N ASN A 48 15.68 -12.72 -15.24
CA ASN A 48 14.72 -13.71 -15.72
C ASN A 48 13.75 -13.09 -16.74
N LYS A 49 13.95 -13.42 -18.01
CA LYS A 49 13.13 -12.92 -19.14
C LYS A 49 11.69 -13.46 -19.15
N ASN A 50 11.34 -14.39 -18.28
CA ASN A 50 9.96 -14.91 -18.16
C ASN A 50 9.07 -14.06 -17.27
N ILE A 51 9.59 -13.01 -16.62
CA ILE A 51 8.80 -12.01 -15.92
C ILE A 51 8.29 -11.01 -16.97
N VAL A 52 6.96 -10.95 -17.11
CA VAL A 52 6.28 -10.06 -18.06
C VAL A 52 6.11 -8.66 -17.47
N THR A 53 5.91 -8.59 -16.16
CA THR A 53 5.79 -7.33 -15.42
C THR A 53 7.14 -6.62 -15.39
N ASP A 54 7.22 -5.41 -15.93
CA ASP A 54 8.44 -4.60 -15.98
C ASP A 54 8.57 -3.60 -14.82
N LYS A 55 7.47 -3.29 -14.15
CA LYS A 55 7.40 -2.29 -13.08
C LYS A 55 6.50 -2.72 -11.95
N ILE A 56 6.86 -2.32 -10.73
CA ILE A 56 5.99 -2.40 -9.55
C ILE A 56 5.49 -1.00 -9.24
N LYS A 57 4.16 -0.83 -9.26
CA LYS A 57 3.51 0.41 -8.85
C LYS A 57 3.33 0.43 -7.34
N ILE A 58 3.84 1.45 -6.68
CA ILE A 58 3.74 1.63 -5.23
C ILE A 58 3.00 2.92 -4.92
N PHE A 59 1.97 2.84 -4.07
CA PHE A 59 1.33 4.01 -3.48
C PHE A 59 1.90 4.29 -2.10
N THR A 60 2.28 5.54 -1.84
CA THR A 60 2.76 5.98 -0.54
C THR A 60 2.17 7.33 -0.14
N THR A 61 1.89 7.51 1.14
CA THR A 61 1.55 8.81 1.74
C THR A 61 2.79 9.56 2.26
N ARG A 62 3.95 8.88 2.24
CA ARG A 62 5.23 9.41 2.70
C ARG A 62 6.29 9.37 1.58
N PRO A 63 6.04 10.02 0.42
CA PRO A 63 7.03 10.06 -0.65
C PRO A 63 8.33 10.78 -0.25
N ASP A 64 8.28 11.63 0.78
CA ASP A 64 9.42 12.29 1.41
C ASP A 64 10.47 11.31 1.92
N THR A 65 10.08 10.09 2.31
CA THR A 65 11.00 9.08 2.87
C THR A 65 11.62 8.14 1.84
N ILE A 66 11.47 8.41 0.54
CA ILE A 66 11.88 7.50 -0.53
C ILE A 66 13.38 7.15 -0.48
N PHE A 67 14.24 8.07 -0.07
CA PHE A 67 15.68 7.84 0.07
C PHE A 67 16.03 6.88 1.22
N GLY A 68 15.12 6.70 2.18
CA GLY A 68 15.20 5.71 3.24
C GLY A 68 14.69 4.32 2.84
N ALA A 69 14.29 4.14 1.57
CA ALA A 69 13.83 2.86 1.07
C ALA A 69 14.96 1.83 1.04
N THR A 70 14.75 0.68 1.69
CA THR A 70 15.76 -0.38 1.78
C THR A 70 15.26 -1.73 1.28
N PHE A 71 13.96 -1.90 1.10
CA PHE A 71 13.33 -3.08 0.50
C PHE A 71 11.99 -2.72 -0.14
N CYS A 72 11.47 -3.63 -0.95
CA CYS A 72 10.09 -3.62 -1.44
C CYS A 72 9.37 -4.83 -0.86
N ALA A 73 8.10 -4.67 -0.49
CA ALA A 73 7.27 -5.77 -0.06
C ALA A 73 5.95 -5.80 -0.82
N LEU A 74 5.58 -7.01 -1.27
CA LEU A 74 4.36 -7.31 -2.01
C LEU A 74 3.37 -8.05 -1.12
N SER A 75 2.09 -7.78 -1.31
CA SER A 75 1.02 -8.64 -0.82
C SER A 75 1.17 -10.05 -1.41
N PRO A 76 0.89 -11.11 -0.66
CA PRO A 76 0.84 -12.47 -1.22
C PRO A 76 -0.15 -12.62 -2.40
N PHE A 77 -1.09 -11.69 -2.53
CA PHE A 77 -2.11 -11.67 -3.59
C PHE A 77 -1.78 -10.71 -4.75
N HIS A 78 -0.58 -10.09 -4.75
CA HIS A 78 -0.16 -9.23 -5.85
C HIS A 78 0.04 -10.04 -7.14
N PRO A 79 -0.39 -9.53 -8.34
CA PRO A 79 -0.30 -10.28 -9.60
C PRO A 79 1.11 -10.81 -9.93
N LEU A 80 2.16 -10.03 -9.65
CA LEU A 80 3.54 -10.47 -9.86
C LEU A 80 3.89 -11.75 -9.08
N VAL A 81 3.21 -12.00 -7.94
CA VAL A 81 3.47 -13.21 -7.14
C VAL A 81 3.08 -14.48 -7.90
N ASP A 82 2.04 -14.44 -8.73
CA ASP A 82 1.63 -15.58 -9.55
C ASP A 82 2.64 -15.83 -10.69
N GLU A 83 3.21 -14.76 -11.27
CA GLU A 83 4.33 -14.89 -12.23
C GLU A 83 5.55 -15.54 -11.56
N LEU A 84 5.90 -15.12 -10.33
CA LEU A 84 7.03 -15.70 -9.59
C LEU A 84 6.82 -17.16 -9.25
N ILE A 85 5.59 -17.58 -8.91
CA ILE A 85 5.24 -19.00 -8.68
C ILE A 85 5.40 -19.82 -9.97
N ALA A 86 5.02 -19.26 -11.12
CA ALA A 86 5.13 -19.95 -12.41
C ALA A 86 6.59 -20.20 -12.80
N ILE A 87 7.50 -19.33 -12.37
CA ILE A 87 8.95 -19.45 -12.63
C ILE A 87 9.62 -20.36 -11.59
N ASP A 88 9.28 -20.21 -10.32
CA ASP A 88 9.83 -20.99 -9.21
C ASP A 88 8.72 -21.65 -8.39
N HIS A 89 8.39 -22.88 -8.77
CA HIS A 89 7.37 -23.68 -8.09
C HIS A 89 7.69 -23.97 -6.61
N SER A 90 8.95 -23.83 -6.17
CA SER A 90 9.32 -24.01 -4.76
C SER A 90 8.69 -22.98 -3.85
N LEU A 91 8.33 -21.81 -4.39
CA LEU A 91 7.64 -20.73 -3.68
C LEU A 91 6.18 -21.07 -3.37
N SER A 92 5.54 -21.94 -4.17
CA SER A 92 4.09 -22.21 -4.14
C SER A 92 3.58 -22.58 -2.76
N LYS A 93 4.26 -23.50 -2.05
CA LYS A 93 3.84 -23.93 -0.71
C LYS A 93 3.91 -22.79 0.29
N LYS A 94 5.02 -22.07 0.34
CA LYS A 94 5.24 -20.95 1.28
C LYS A 94 4.25 -19.82 1.04
N ILE A 95 3.97 -19.51 -0.23
CA ILE A 95 3.00 -18.46 -0.60
C ILE A 95 1.58 -18.89 -0.24
N LYS A 96 1.23 -20.17 -0.44
CA LYS A 96 -0.07 -20.72 0.00
C LYS A 96 -0.25 -20.57 1.51
N ASP A 97 0.79 -20.83 2.29
CA ASP A 97 0.77 -20.66 3.75
C ASP A 97 0.57 -19.18 4.14
N LEU A 98 1.23 -18.24 3.43
CA LEU A 98 1.02 -16.80 3.63
C LEU A 98 -0.40 -16.37 3.25
N ARG A 99 -0.96 -16.87 2.13
CA ARG A 99 -2.33 -16.59 1.69
C ARG A 99 -3.40 -17.18 2.64
N GLY A 100 -3.08 -18.27 3.32
CA GLY A 100 -3.97 -18.91 4.31
C GLY A 100 -4.08 -18.17 5.64
N GLN A 101 -3.18 -17.24 5.93
CA GLN A 101 -3.23 -16.41 7.13
C GLN A 101 -4.34 -15.36 6.98
N LYS A 102 -5.13 -15.16 8.07
CA LYS A 102 -6.10 -14.04 8.09
C LYS A 102 -5.33 -12.73 8.16
N ILE A 103 -5.29 -12.02 7.04
CA ILE A 103 -4.65 -10.70 6.93
C ILE A 103 -5.74 -9.64 7.17
N SER A 104 -5.79 -9.08 8.38
CA SER A 104 -6.62 -7.92 8.74
C SER A 104 -5.75 -6.85 9.37
N GLU A 105 -6.19 -5.59 9.37
CA GLU A 105 -5.45 -4.49 10.02
C GLU A 105 -5.13 -4.81 11.50
N GLU A 106 -6.05 -5.45 12.23
CA GLU A 106 -5.83 -5.86 13.61
C GLU A 106 -4.81 -7.00 13.73
N SER A 107 -4.83 -7.97 12.81
CA SER A 107 -3.86 -9.07 12.81
C SER A 107 -2.46 -8.60 12.44
N ILE A 108 -2.35 -7.64 11.53
CA ILE A 108 -1.06 -7.03 11.15
C ILE A 108 -0.40 -6.36 12.36
N ALA A 109 -1.16 -5.66 13.20
CA ALA A 109 -0.61 -5.00 14.37
C ALA A 109 -0.04 -5.97 15.42
N LYS A 110 -0.64 -7.15 15.56
CA LYS A 110 -0.35 -8.14 16.62
C LYS A 110 0.57 -9.26 16.18
N ASN A 111 0.55 -9.63 14.90
CA ASN A 111 1.27 -10.79 14.40
C ASN A 111 2.70 -10.45 14.03
N GLU A 112 3.57 -11.45 14.16
CA GLU A 112 4.94 -11.38 13.68
C GLU A 112 4.99 -11.10 12.18
N LYS A 113 5.87 -10.15 11.77
CA LYS A 113 6.08 -9.81 10.36
C LYS A 113 6.90 -10.91 9.70
N VAL A 114 6.28 -11.60 8.75
CA VAL A 114 6.92 -12.70 8.01
C VAL A 114 6.93 -12.38 6.53
N GLY A 115 8.07 -12.61 5.90
CA GLY A 115 8.23 -12.40 4.47
C GLY A 115 9.11 -13.47 3.83
N LEU A 116 8.92 -13.64 2.53
CA LEU A 116 9.70 -14.51 1.68
C LEU A 116 10.49 -13.64 0.71
N LYS A 117 11.82 -13.68 0.78
CA LYS A 117 12.67 -13.01 -0.20
C LYS A 117 12.52 -13.68 -1.56
N THR A 118 12.32 -12.88 -2.59
CA THR A 118 12.29 -13.34 -3.98
C THR A 118 13.67 -13.22 -4.63
N HIS A 119 13.81 -13.70 -5.87
CA HIS A 119 15.00 -13.50 -6.70
C HIS A 119 14.96 -12.18 -7.49
N VAL A 120 13.94 -11.35 -7.26
CA VAL A 120 13.72 -10.08 -7.96
C VAL A 120 14.16 -8.92 -7.08
N SER A 121 14.69 -7.89 -7.70
CA SER A 121 14.95 -6.59 -7.11
C SER A 121 14.28 -5.49 -7.93
N ILE A 122 14.09 -4.31 -7.34
CA ILE A 122 13.65 -3.13 -8.05
C ILE A 122 14.70 -2.04 -7.98
N LYS A 123 14.75 -1.20 -9.02
CA LYS A 123 15.67 -0.07 -9.07
C LYS A 123 15.12 1.10 -8.27
N HIS A 124 15.95 1.70 -7.43
CA HIS A 124 15.59 2.94 -6.75
C HIS A 124 15.44 4.08 -7.79
N PRO A 125 14.34 4.85 -7.80
CA PRO A 125 14.05 5.79 -8.88
C PRO A 125 15.02 6.98 -8.96
N PHE A 126 15.70 7.33 -7.87
CA PHE A 126 16.61 8.48 -7.82
C PHE A 126 18.07 8.09 -7.56
N ILE A 127 18.34 7.04 -6.81
CA ILE A 127 19.71 6.62 -6.48
C ILE A 127 20.22 5.66 -7.56
N LYS A 128 21.20 6.09 -8.31
CA LYS A 128 21.81 5.29 -9.39
C LYS A 128 22.40 3.97 -8.84
N ASN A 129 22.12 2.87 -9.52
CA ASN A 129 22.62 1.53 -9.19
C ASN A 129 22.16 0.99 -7.81
N LYS A 130 21.25 1.64 -7.11
CA LYS A 130 20.66 1.11 -5.87
C LYS A 130 19.52 0.15 -6.23
N LEU A 131 19.67 -1.09 -5.80
CA LEU A 131 18.65 -2.14 -5.94
C LEU A 131 18.00 -2.41 -4.58
N LEU A 132 16.68 -2.50 -4.57
CA LEU A 132 15.89 -2.86 -3.41
C LEU A 132 15.42 -4.30 -3.57
N PRO A 133 15.73 -5.22 -2.65
CA PRO A 133 15.24 -6.59 -2.70
C PRO A 133 13.73 -6.62 -2.55
N VAL A 134 13.06 -7.51 -3.29
CA VAL A 134 11.61 -7.69 -3.24
C VAL A 134 11.26 -8.88 -2.35
N TYR A 135 10.37 -8.64 -1.40
CA TYR A 135 9.81 -9.65 -0.49
C TYR A 135 8.31 -9.83 -0.75
N ILE A 136 7.79 -11.02 -0.49
CA ILE A 136 6.36 -11.29 -0.38
C ILE A 136 6.07 -11.37 1.12
N ALA A 137 5.22 -10.48 1.68
CA ALA A 137 5.08 -10.32 3.11
C ALA A 137 3.62 -10.34 3.59
N ASN A 138 3.40 -10.95 4.77
CA ASN A 138 2.07 -11.14 5.35
C ASN A 138 1.40 -9.89 5.90
N PHE A 139 2.11 -8.77 5.96
CA PHE A 139 1.58 -7.52 6.50
C PHE A 139 1.18 -6.49 5.42
N ILE A 140 1.30 -6.87 4.13
CA ILE A 140 0.91 -6.01 3.01
C ILE A 140 -0.50 -6.36 2.56
N LEU A 141 -1.39 -5.37 2.63
CA LEU A 141 -2.78 -5.51 2.22
C LEU A 141 -2.93 -5.22 0.72
N MET A 142 -3.68 -6.09 0.01
CA MET A 142 -4.02 -5.85 -1.40
C MET A 142 -5.03 -4.72 -1.57
N ASP A 143 -5.89 -4.55 -0.59
CA ASP A 143 -7.01 -3.60 -0.61
C ASP A 143 -6.63 -2.15 -0.33
N TYR A 144 -5.37 -1.89 0.01
CA TYR A 144 -4.86 -0.54 0.28
C TYR A 144 -3.70 -0.23 -0.65
N GLY A 145 -3.89 0.77 -1.51
CA GLY A 145 -2.91 1.14 -2.52
C GLY A 145 -2.83 0.13 -3.68
N SER A 146 -1.63 -0.28 -4.03
CA SER A 146 -1.33 -1.20 -5.14
C SER A 146 -1.04 -2.64 -4.71
N GLY A 147 -1.12 -2.94 -3.41
CA GLY A 147 -0.65 -4.22 -2.87
C GLY A 147 0.87 -4.33 -2.83
N ALA A 148 1.58 -3.21 -2.94
CA ALA A 148 3.03 -3.11 -2.86
C ALA A 148 3.44 -1.88 -2.05
N ILE A 149 4.53 -1.98 -1.29
CA ILE A 149 5.16 -0.87 -0.57
C ILE A 149 6.67 -0.87 -0.84
N TYR A 150 7.31 0.29 -0.69
CA TYR A 150 8.72 0.31 -0.31
C TYR A 150 8.82 0.48 1.21
N GLY A 151 9.73 -0.25 1.84
CA GLY A 151 9.95 -0.17 3.28
C GLY A 151 10.96 0.91 3.62
N CYS A 152 10.57 1.76 4.58
CA CYS A 152 11.45 2.79 5.17
C CYS A 152 11.58 2.55 6.68
N PRO A 153 12.46 1.62 7.11
CA PRO A 153 12.51 1.12 8.48
C PRO A 153 12.72 2.19 9.55
N ALA A 154 13.50 3.24 9.27
CA ALA A 154 13.73 4.30 10.24
C ALA A 154 12.46 5.11 10.57
N HIS A 155 11.40 5.06 9.73
CA HIS A 155 10.22 5.93 9.80
C HIS A 155 8.87 5.20 9.76
N ASP A 156 8.87 3.86 9.78
CA ASP A 156 7.68 3.01 9.98
C ASP A 156 8.03 1.80 10.85
N GLN A 157 7.32 1.63 11.96
CA GLN A 157 7.63 0.57 12.92
C GLN A 157 7.47 -0.84 12.34
N ARG A 158 6.51 -1.04 11.45
CA ARG A 158 6.30 -2.35 10.80
C ARG A 158 7.47 -2.71 9.90
N ASP A 159 7.98 -1.71 9.19
CA ASP A 159 9.14 -1.85 8.32
C ASP A 159 10.40 -2.08 9.14
N LEU A 160 10.53 -1.41 10.31
CA LEU A 160 11.65 -1.58 11.22
C LEU A 160 11.67 -2.99 11.83
N ASP A 161 10.52 -3.47 12.32
CA ASP A 161 10.40 -4.84 12.85
C ASP A 161 10.80 -5.87 11.80
N PHE A 162 10.36 -5.65 10.55
CA PHE A 162 10.71 -6.50 9.42
C PHE A 162 12.20 -6.42 9.07
N ALA A 163 12.74 -5.21 8.99
CA ALA A 163 14.15 -5.00 8.66
C ALA A 163 15.08 -5.62 9.71
N ASN A 164 14.76 -5.45 11.00
CA ASN A 164 15.52 -6.07 12.08
C ASN A 164 15.48 -7.59 12.00
N LYS A 165 14.33 -8.19 11.70
CA LYS A 165 14.19 -9.64 11.56
C LYS A 165 15.01 -10.22 10.40
N TYR A 166 15.08 -9.50 9.29
CA TYR A 166 15.74 -9.96 8.05
C TYR A 166 17.13 -9.34 7.84
N ASN A 167 17.67 -8.64 8.85
CA ASN A 167 18.96 -7.94 8.81
C ASN A 167 19.08 -7.02 7.58
N LEU A 168 18.04 -6.24 7.31
CA LEU A 168 18.04 -5.26 6.26
C LEU A 168 18.62 -3.93 6.74
N GLU A 169 19.11 -3.14 5.80
CA GLU A 169 19.63 -1.81 6.08
C GLU A 169 18.53 -0.90 6.65
N VAL A 170 18.91 -0.01 7.58
CA VAL A 170 18.03 1.01 8.15
C VAL A 170 18.68 2.37 7.92
N ILE A 171 18.02 3.21 7.12
CA ILE A 171 18.53 4.54 6.74
C ILE A 171 17.61 5.60 7.33
N GLN A 172 18.14 6.41 8.26
CA GLN A 172 17.43 7.56 8.78
C GLN A 172 17.48 8.70 7.76
N VAL A 173 16.29 9.25 7.41
CA VAL A 173 16.16 10.34 6.43
C VAL A 173 15.45 11.57 7.00
N ILE A 174 15.10 11.56 8.28
CA ILE A 174 14.58 12.72 9.01
C ILE A 174 15.45 12.95 10.22
N ASP A 175 16.01 14.16 10.32
CA ASP A 175 16.68 14.66 11.52
C ASP A 175 15.62 15.27 12.44
N PRO A 176 15.41 14.73 13.65
CA PRO A 176 14.40 15.23 14.57
C PRO A 176 14.57 16.70 14.93
N ASP A 177 13.46 17.44 15.05
CA ASP A 177 13.47 18.81 15.58
C ASP A 177 13.69 18.86 17.10
N ASP A 178 13.54 17.72 17.76
CA ASP A 178 13.71 17.55 19.21
C ASP A 178 15.00 16.78 19.54
N THR A 179 15.20 16.49 20.81
CA THR A 179 16.37 15.71 21.28
C THR A 179 16.23 14.20 21.06
N SER A 180 15.24 13.74 20.29
CA SER A 180 15.05 12.33 19.99
C SER A 180 16.21 11.81 19.15
N VAL A 181 16.74 10.66 19.55
CA VAL A 181 17.76 9.95 18.78
C VAL A 181 17.16 8.63 18.31
N PHE A 182 17.33 8.33 17.04
CA PHE A 182 16.93 7.03 16.52
C PHE A 182 17.73 5.91 17.21
N ASP A 183 17.04 5.04 17.93
CA ASP A 183 17.62 4.00 18.78
C ASP A 183 17.71 2.62 18.10
N GLY A 184 17.19 2.49 16.85
CA GLY A 184 17.11 1.21 16.13
C GLY A 184 16.02 0.26 16.63
N ILE A 185 15.29 0.64 17.68
CA ILE A 185 14.20 -0.14 18.29
C ILE A 185 12.84 0.46 17.94
N ASN A 186 12.75 1.79 18.00
CA ASN A 186 11.55 2.54 17.72
C ASN A 186 11.74 3.38 16.45
N ALA A 187 10.81 3.25 15.50
CA ALA A 187 10.82 4.09 14.31
C ALA A 187 10.49 5.54 14.65
N TYR A 188 11.22 6.48 14.08
CA TYR A 188 10.94 7.90 14.29
C TYR A 188 9.84 8.37 13.32
N VAL A 189 8.71 8.81 13.87
CA VAL A 189 7.54 9.28 13.12
C VAL A 189 7.23 10.76 13.32
N GLY A 190 8.09 11.48 14.02
CA GLY A 190 7.95 12.90 14.34
C GLY A 190 8.27 13.85 13.19
N GLY A 191 8.26 15.14 13.48
CA GLY A 191 8.69 16.23 12.58
C GLY A 191 10.20 16.33 12.46
N GLY A 192 10.68 17.18 11.54
CA GLY A 192 12.10 17.39 11.35
C GLY A 192 12.45 17.83 9.95
N LYS A 193 13.74 17.86 9.67
CA LYS A 193 14.29 18.16 8.35
C LYS A 193 14.85 16.91 7.70
N LEU A 194 14.76 16.87 6.36
CA LEU A 194 15.30 15.76 5.59
C LEU A 194 16.83 15.76 5.63
N ILE A 195 17.41 14.57 5.78
CA ILE A 195 18.85 14.27 5.72
C ILE A 195 19.06 13.01 4.89
N ASN A 196 20.25 12.74 4.39
CA ASN A 196 20.58 11.57 3.59
C ASN A 196 19.63 11.37 2.38
N SER A 197 19.07 12.45 1.85
CA SER A 197 17.98 12.46 0.88
C SER A 197 18.29 13.32 -0.35
N GLU A 198 19.57 13.55 -0.66
CA GLU A 198 20.06 14.29 -1.83
C GLU A 198 19.36 15.66 -2.00
N PHE A 199 18.53 15.80 -3.05
CA PHE A 199 17.84 17.06 -3.36
C PHE A 199 16.74 17.44 -2.34
N LEU A 200 16.42 16.58 -1.38
CA LEU A 200 15.47 16.87 -0.29
C LEU A 200 16.17 17.32 1.00
N ASP A 201 17.50 17.23 1.09
CA ASP A 201 18.23 17.55 2.32
C ASP A 201 17.96 18.99 2.80
N GLY A 202 17.69 19.14 4.07
CA GLY A 202 17.40 20.41 4.72
C GLY A 202 15.96 20.91 4.59
N LEU A 203 15.13 20.30 3.73
CA LEU A 203 13.71 20.63 3.59
C LEU A 203 12.91 20.11 4.79
N THR A 204 11.80 20.78 5.09
CA THR A 204 10.77 20.25 5.97
C THR A 204 10.02 19.10 5.28
N ILE A 205 9.32 18.26 6.06
CA ILE A 205 8.57 17.12 5.52
C ILE A 205 7.55 17.55 4.43
N ASP A 206 6.86 18.67 4.63
CA ASP A 206 5.83 19.13 3.67
C ASP A 206 6.44 19.72 2.39
N GLU A 207 7.55 20.44 2.50
CA GLU A 207 8.35 20.89 1.35
C GLU A 207 8.91 19.70 0.57
N ALA A 208 9.47 18.71 1.27
CA ALA A 208 10.02 17.51 0.68
C ALA A 208 8.95 16.68 -0.07
N LYS A 209 7.75 16.51 0.51
CA LYS A 209 6.62 15.87 -0.17
C LYS A 209 6.27 16.57 -1.48
N THR A 210 6.24 17.89 -1.45
CA THR A 210 5.91 18.70 -2.63
C THR A 210 6.98 18.56 -3.70
N GLU A 211 8.26 18.68 -3.32
CA GLU A 211 9.38 18.62 -4.26
C GLU A 211 9.56 17.23 -4.86
N VAL A 212 9.47 16.17 -4.05
CA VAL A 212 9.65 14.80 -4.55
C VAL A 212 8.50 14.41 -5.51
N ILE A 213 7.25 14.78 -5.22
CA ILE A 213 6.13 14.54 -6.13
C ILE A 213 6.36 15.24 -7.47
N LYS A 214 6.78 16.49 -7.44
CA LYS A 214 7.12 17.25 -8.65
C LYS A 214 8.25 16.58 -9.46
N LYS A 215 9.28 16.08 -8.81
CA LYS A 215 10.37 15.33 -9.46
C LYS A 215 9.88 14.02 -10.08
N ILE A 216 9.03 13.28 -9.37
CA ILE A 216 8.42 12.02 -9.85
C ILE A 216 7.58 12.28 -11.10
N GLU A 217 6.71 13.32 -11.09
CA GLU A 217 5.85 13.67 -12.22
C GLU A 217 6.69 14.14 -13.43
N ASN A 218 7.69 15.00 -13.21
CA ASN A 218 8.56 15.50 -14.28
C ASN A 218 9.41 14.40 -14.94
N ALA A 219 9.79 13.38 -14.17
CA ALA A 219 10.53 12.23 -14.66
C ALA A 219 9.63 11.15 -15.30
N GLY A 220 8.31 11.30 -15.27
CA GLY A 220 7.36 10.28 -15.76
C GLY A 220 7.37 8.99 -14.96
N LEU A 221 7.82 9.05 -13.70
CA LEU A 221 7.93 7.90 -12.79
C LEU A 221 6.66 7.65 -11.98
N GLY A 222 5.68 8.54 -12.06
CA GLY A 222 4.46 8.42 -11.27
C GLY A 222 3.65 9.72 -11.24
N LYS A 223 2.72 9.78 -10.29
CA LYS A 223 1.82 10.94 -10.15
C LYS A 223 1.29 11.10 -8.74
N LYS A 224 0.91 12.33 -8.39
CA LYS A 224 0.11 12.58 -7.19
C LYS A 224 -1.23 11.86 -7.29
N THR A 225 -1.62 11.15 -6.24
CA THR A 225 -2.84 10.33 -6.23
C THR A 225 -3.59 10.50 -4.92
N THR A 226 -4.92 10.52 -5.02
CA THR A 226 -5.81 10.50 -3.86
C THR A 226 -6.57 9.18 -3.82
N ASN A 227 -6.39 8.43 -2.74
CA ASN A 227 -7.10 7.20 -2.48
C ASN A 227 -8.11 7.37 -1.36
N TYR A 228 -9.14 6.53 -1.35
CA TYR A 228 -10.17 6.48 -0.31
C TYR A 228 -10.27 5.06 0.26
N ARG A 229 -10.46 4.95 1.57
CA ARG A 229 -10.73 3.66 2.23
C ARG A 229 -12.15 3.17 1.94
N LEU A 230 -13.08 4.10 1.66
CA LEU A 230 -14.46 3.81 1.29
C LEU A 230 -14.50 2.85 0.12
N ARG A 231 -15.31 1.80 0.23
CA ARG A 231 -15.52 0.78 -0.83
C ARG A 231 -16.95 0.82 -1.31
N ASP A 232 -17.16 0.37 -2.54
CA ASP A 232 -18.49 0.24 -3.10
C ASP A 232 -19.37 -0.70 -2.26
N TRP A 233 -20.63 -0.37 -2.14
CA TRP A 233 -21.57 -1.14 -1.36
C TRP A 233 -22.17 -2.26 -2.19
N GLY A 234 -22.18 -3.47 -1.61
CA GLY A 234 -22.98 -4.57 -2.16
C GLY A 234 -24.46 -4.19 -2.19
N VAL A 235 -25.15 -4.53 -3.26
CA VAL A 235 -26.59 -4.30 -3.43
C VAL A 235 -27.39 -5.41 -2.77
N SER A 236 -26.92 -6.66 -2.92
CA SER A 236 -27.57 -7.83 -2.29
C SER A 236 -27.59 -7.75 -0.78
N ARG A 237 -28.69 -8.15 -0.19
CA ARG A 237 -28.86 -8.25 1.27
C ARG A 237 -29.36 -9.64 1.63
N GLN A 238 -28.63 -10.35 2.51
CA GLN A 238 -28.97 -11.68 3.01
C GLN A 238 -29.85 -11.53 4.27
N ARG A 239 -31.09 -11.09 4.06
CA ARG A 239 -32.13 -10.94 5.09
C ARG A 239 -33.36 -11.71 4.68
N TYR A 240 -34.23 -12.07 5.64
CA TYR A 240 -35.53 -12.67 5.36
C TYR A 240 -36.38 -11.79 4.45
N TRP A 241 -36.27 -10.49 4.62
CA TRP A 241 -36.81 -9.46 3.73
C TRP A 241 -35.65 -8.77 2.99
N GLY A 242 -35.88 -8.42 1.78
CA GLY A 242 -34.84 -7.76 0.97
C GLY A 242 -35.19 -7.85 -0.51
N CYS A 243 -34.32 -7.31 -1.33
CA CYS A 243 -34.43 -7.39 -2.77
C CYS A 243 -33.36 -8.37 -3.28
N PRO A 244 -33.65 -9.64 -3.52
CA PRO A 244 -32.68 -10.56 -4.08
C PRO A 244 -32.31 -10.11 -5.50
N ILE A 245 -31.06 -10.33 -5.88
CA ILE A 245 -30.63 -10.11 -7.25
C ILE A 245 -30.99 -11.34 -8.05
N PRO A 246 -31.78 -11.19 -9.15
CA PRO A 246 -32.27 -12.32 -9.93
C PRO A 246 -31.17 -12.85 -10.87
N ILE A 247 -30.19 -13.54 -10.31
CA ILE A 247 -29.11 -14.16 -11.06
C ILE A 247 -28.95 -15.63 -10.66
N MET A 248 -28.50 -16.45 -11.59
CA MET A 248 -28.12 -17.83 -11.40
C MET A 248 -26.65 -18.03 -11.73
N TYR A 249 -26.01 -18.96 -11.04
CA TYR A 249 -24.65 -19.40 -11.36
C TYR A 249 -24.72 -20.76 -12.04
N ARG A 250 -24.21 -20.84 -13.25
CA ARG A 250 -24.06 -22.12 -13.94
C ARG A 250 -22.91 -22.92 -13.33
N GLU A 251 -22.90 -24.22 -13.59
CA GLU A 251 -21.82 -25.13 -13.13
C GLU A 251 -20.44 -24.73 -13.65
N ASP A 252 -20.37 -24.08 -14.83
CA ASP A 252 -19.15 -23.52 -15.42
C ASP A 252 -18.72 -22.18 -14.80
N GLY A 253 -19.42 -21.70 -13.75
CA GLY A 253 -19.16 -20.43 -13.06
C GLY A 253 -19.71 -19.19 -13.76
N LYS A 254 -20.38 -19.33 -14.91
CA LYS A 254 -20.97 -18.21 -15.64
C LYS A 254 -22.22 -17.69 -14.90
N VAL A 255 -22.28 -16.38 -14.73
CA VAL A 255 -23.45 -15.69 -14.16
C VAL A 255 -24.48 -15.46 -15.28
N ILE A 256 -25.73 -15.81 -15.02
CA ILE A 256 -26.86 -15.66 -15.95
C ILE A 256 -27.97 -14.89 -15.23
N GLU A 257 -28.61 -13.96 -15.94
CA GLU A 257 -29.82 -13.28 -15.45
C GLU A 257 -31.01 -14.23 -15.49
N VAL A 258 -31.86 -14.20 -14.47
CA VAL A 258 -33.15 -14.88 -14.48
C VAL A 258 -34.06 -14.12 -15.43
N PRO A 259 -34.72 -14.77 -16.40
CA PRO A 259 -35.67 -14.12 -17.30
C PRO A 259 -36.80 -13.43 -16.52
N GLU A 260 -37.22 -12.25 -16.94
CA GLU A 260 -38.27 -11.49 -16.27
C GLU A 260 -39.59 -12.28 -16.16
N SER A 261 -39.83 -13.21 -17.10
CA SER A 261 -41.00 -14.14 -17.09
C SER A 261 -40.96 -15.16 -15.94
N GLU A 262 -39.82 -15.32 -15.27
CA GLU A 262 -39.61 -16.29 -14.20
C GLU A 262 -39.36 -15.62 -12.84
N LEU A 263 -39.55 -14.30 -12.76
CA LEU A 263 -39.41 -13.50 -11.54
C LEU A 263 -40.67 -13.54 -10.67
#